data_7c63535ee991811f3832c1295ee68fb0
#
_entry.id   7c63535ee991811f3832c1295ee68fb0
#
_cell.length_a   1.000
_cell.length_b   1.000
_cell.length_c   1.000
_cell.angle_alpha   90.00
_cell.angle_beta   90.00
_cell.angle_gamma   90.00
#
_symmetry.space_group_name_H-M   'P 1'
#
loop_
_entity.id
_entity.type
_entity.pdbx_description
1 polymer ?
#
loop_
_entity_poly.entity_id
_entity_poly.type
_entity_poly.pdbx_seq_one_letter_code
_entity_poly.pdbx_strand_id
1 'polypeptide(L)'
;MSNTINVISSLNKDMQISLSETIQIPMVGFGTYLINDEDAKSCVYKAIHSGYRHIDTAELYGNENGVGLAIKRGIEELGLKREELFVTTKLWPGNEAWGQSPKTYDTTNESLNDSLSRLQLDYVDLYLIHAPFPENHRIEQWRALVDSLEQGKVRSIGVSNFNTSHIEEIKNNNLPLPDANQIELHPWSQKPSLVSYLTQNKILPIAYSSLLPLSNWRDVEGQNSAKTKEMKADGAREDSPFKIMAKKYDKSEAQILLRWGVQKGFPVLPKSTNDMRIEQNIDLFGFEIDDVDMTTIGKMDMGDGIAWGMGDPTNVD
;
A
#
# COMPACT_ATOMS: atom_id res chain seq x y z
N MET A 1 -24.50 1.48 15.95
CA MET A 1 -24.93 0.19 15.33
C MET A 1 -23.76 -0.25 14.49
N SER A 2 -23.07 -1.31 14.89
CA SER A 2 -21.83 -1.79 14.28
C SER A 2 -22.17 -2.51 12.98
N ASN A 3 -21.87 -1.90 11.84
CA ASN A 3 -21.73 -2.66 10.59
C ASN A 3 -20.37 -3.37 10.61
N THR A 4 -20.30 -4.43 11.41
CA THR A 4 -19.24 -5.43 11.26
C THR A 4 -19.51 -6.10 9.92
N ILE A 5 -18.63 -5.88 8.94
CA ILE A 5 -18.67 -6.59 7.67
C ILE A 5 -18.45 -8.06 8.01
N ASN A 6 -19.53 -8.84 8.05
CA ASN A 6 -19.47 -10.29 8.10
C ASN A 6 -18.96 -10.81 6.75
N VAL A 7 -17.64 -10.80 6.55
CA VAL A 7 -16.94 -11.42 5.42
C VAL A 7 -15.96 -12.44 5.97
N ILE A 8 -16.47 -13.45 6.67
CA ILE A 8 -15.60 -14.55 7.11
C ILE A 8 -16.36 -15.87 6.97
N SER A 9 -16.33 -16.45 5.76
CA SER A 9 -16.57 -17.90 5.63
C SER A 9 -15.79 -18.59 4.49
N SER A 10 -14.90 -17.91 3.76
CA SER A 10 -13.94 -18.56 2.83
C SER A 10 -12.77 -17.64 2.51
N LEU A 11 -11.92 -17.35 3.49
CA LEU A 11 -10.67 -16.63 3.24
C LEU A 11 -9.71 -17.57 2.51
N ASN A 12 -9.35 -17.25 1.28
CA ASN A 12 -8.30 -17.93 0.52
C ASN A 12 -7.30 -16.90 -0.06
N LYS A 13 -6.18 -17.37 -0.58
CA LYS A 13 -5.12 -16.53 -1.16
C LYS A 13 -5.59 -15.64 -2.33
N ASP A 14 -6.71 -15.99 -2.95
CA ASP A 14 -7.31 -15.26 -4.07
C ASP A 14 -8.34 -14.23 -3.59
N MET A 15 -8.43 -13.97 -2.27
CA MET A 15 -9.37 -13.02 -1.69
C MET A 15 -9.15 -11.62 -2.23
N GLN A 16 -10.24 -11.04 -2.73
CA GLN A 16 -10.29 -9.68 -3.25
C GLN A 16 -11.33 -8.87 -2.48
N ILE A 17 -11.18 -7.56 -2.50
CA ILE A 17 -12.15 -6.60 -1.94
C ILE A 17 -12.53 -5.58 -3.02
N SER A 18 -13.75 -5.03 -2.93
CA SER A 18 -14.19 -3.99 -3.85
C SER A 18 -13.35 -2.73 -3.69
N LEU A 19 -12.71 -2.30 -4.78
CA LEU A 19 -12.04 -1.02 -4.90
C LEU A 19 -13.03 0.03 -5.40
N SER A 20 -13.82 -0.32 -6.40
CA SER A 20 -14.95 0.47 -6.90
C SER A 20 -16.14 -0.44 -7.19
N GLU A 21 -17.20 0.08 -7.84
CA GLU A 21 -18.38 -0.73 -8.19
C GLU A 21 -18.04 -1.89 -9.15
N THR A 22 -17.01 -1.72 -9.98
CA THR A 22 -16.65 -2.67 -11.04
C THR A 22 -15.27 -3.29 -10.89
N ILE A 23 -14.46 -2.82 -9.94
CA ILE A 23 -13.07 -3.24 -9.79
C ILE A 23 -12.84 -3.88 -8.43
N GLN A 24 -12.21 -5.04 -8.47
CA GLN A 24 -11.75 -5.76 -7.27
C GLN A 24 -10.23 -5.66 -7.16
N ILE A 25 -9.71 -5.55 -5.95
CA ILE A 25 -8.27 -5.55 -5.66
C ILE A 25 -7.92 -6.72 -4.74
N PRO A 26 -6.83 -7.47 -5.01
CA PRO A 26 -6.37 -8.54 -4.10
C PRO A 26 -5.99 -7.99 -2.72
N MET A 27 -6.38 -8.72 -1.67
CA MET A 27 -6.11 -8.33 -0.27
C MET A 27 -4.63 -8.37 0.10
N VAL A 28 -3.80 -9.10 -0.65
CA VAL A 28 -2.36 -9.14 -0.43
C VAL A 28 -1.66 -8.76 -1.73
N GLY A 29 -0.98 -7.63 -1.71
CA GLY A 29 -0.13 -7.16 -2.81
C GLY A 29 1.35 -7.26 -2.45
N PHE A 30 2.21 -7.35 -3.45
CA PHE A 30 3.66 -7.32 -3.29
C PHE A 30 4.17 -5.89 -3.47
N GLY A 31 4.66 -5.29 -2.39
CA GLY A 31 5.28 -3.97 -2.42
C GLY A 31 6.72 -4.01 -2.91
N THR A 32 7.16 -2.99 -3.65
CA THR A 32 8.51 -2.93 -4.24
C THR A 32 9.38 -1.80 -3.70
N TYR A 33 8.93 -1.04 -2.70
CA TYR A 33 9.72 0.03 -2.09
C TYR A 33 11.06 -0.48 -1.55
N LEU A 34 12.17 0.21 -1.84
CA LEU A 34 13.54 -0.19 -1.49
C LEU A 34 13.99 -1.53 -2.10
N ILE A 35 13.45 -1.93 -3.23
CA ILE A 35 14.01 -2.94 -4.13
C ILE A 35 14.57 -2.16 -5.33
N ASN A 36 15.84 -2.35 -5.66
CA ASN A 36 16.41 -1.72 -6.86
C ASN A 36 15.85 -2.37 -8.14
N ASP A 37 16.05 -1.73 -9.29
CA ASP A 37 15.45 -2.15 -10.56
C ASP A 37 15.89 -3.57 -10.98
N GLU A 38 17.16 -3.93 -10.75
CA GLU A 38 17.68 -5.26 -11.11
C GLU A 38 17.07 -6.37 -10.23
N ASP A 39 17.01 -6.13 -8.91
CA ASP A 39 16.43 -7.10 -7.97
C ASP A 39 14.90 -7.21 -8.14
N ALA A 40 14.23 -6.13 -8.61
CA ALA A 40 12.80 -6.14 -8.85
C ALA A 40 12.39 -7.23 -9.86
N LYS A 41 13.22 -7.49 -10.89
CA LYS A 41 12.97 -8.57 -11.87
C LYS A 41 12.79 -9.93 -11.21
N SER A 42 13.65 -10.25 -10.24
CA SER A 42 13.63 -11.56 -9.57
C SER A 42 12.58 -11.62 -8.48
N CYS A 43 12.49 -10.58 -7.62
CA CYS A 43 11.58 -10.55 -6.49
C CYS A 43 10.11 -10.52 -6.92
N VAL A 44 9.77 -9.69 -7.92
CA VAL A 44 8.40 -9.59 -8.43
C VAL A 44 8.01 -10.85 -9.18
N TYR A 45 8.90 -11.42 -10.00
CA TYR A 45 8.64 -12.72 -10.64
C TYR A 45 8.40 -13.81 -9.58
N LYS A 46 9.24 -13.89 -8.54
CA LYS A 46 9.06 -14.83 -7.43
C LYS A 46 7.72 -14.62 -6.72
N ALA A 47 7.31 -13.37 -6.49
CA ALA A 47 6.02 -13.07 -5.89
C ALA A 47 4.85 -13.56 -6.77
N ILE A 48 4.88 -13.29 -8.09
CA ILE A 48 3.86 -13.79 -9.04
C ILE A 48 3.81 -15.30 -9.04
N HIS A 49 4.98 -15.97 -9.09
CA HIS A 49 5.10 -17.42 -9.01
C HIS A 49 4.54 -18.01 -7.71
N SER A 50 4.72 -17.28 -6.58
CA SER A 50 4.19 -17.68 -5.27
C SER A 50 2.68 -17.41 -5.10
N GLY A 51 2.03 -16.82 -6.13
CA GLY A 51 0.58 -16.59 -6.15
C GLY A 51 0.13 -15.15 -5.90
N TYR A 52 1.04 -14.19 -5.74
CA TYR A 52 0.62 -12.78 -5.73
C TYR A 52 0.00 -12.40 -7.08
N ARG A 53 -1.07 -11.63 -7.01
CA ARG A 53 -1.77 -11.09 -8.18
C ARG A 53 -1.90 -9.56 -8.12
N HIS A 54 -1.37 -8.92 -7.09
CA HIS A 54 -1.27 -7.48 -6.97
C HIS A 54 0.20 -7.10 -6.77
N ILE A 55 0.72 -6.21 -7.63
CA ILE A 55 2.08 -5.65 -7.57
C ILE A 55 1.94 -4.15 -7.36
N ASP A 56 2.61 -3.61 -6.32
CA ASP A 56 2.61 -2.19 -5.98
C ASP A 56 4.02 -1.61 -6.15
N THR A 57 4.13 -0.64 -7.06
CA THR A 57 5.34 0.13 -7.30
C THR A 57 5.06 1.63 -7.31
N ALA A 58 6.02 2.47 -7.72
CA ALA A 58 5.88 3.91 -7.89
C ALA A 58 7.00 4.48 -8.78
N GLU A 59 6.73 5.60 -9.44
CA GLU A 59 7.73 6.39 -10.18
C GLU A 59 8.99 6.67 -9.33
N LEU A 60 8.77 7.11 -8.08
CA LEU A 60 9.84 7.45 -7.14
C LEU A 60 10.76 6.28 -6.78
N TYR A 61 10.31 5.04 -6.92
CA TYR A 61 11.11 3.88 -6.51
C TYR A 61 12.21 3.55 -7.51
N GLY A 62 12.11 4.06 -8.75
CA GLY A 62 13.11 3.86 -9.81
C GLY A 62 13.24 2.40 -10.26
N ASN A 63 12.21 1.58 -10.07
CA ASN A 63 12.25 0.14 -10.33
C ASN A 63 11.12 -0.36 -11.25
N GLU A 64 10.38 0.55 -11.87
CA GLU A 64 9.24 0.20 -12.74
C GLU A 64 9.66 -0.66 -13.95
N ASN A 65 10.88 -0.47 -14.48
CA ASN A 65 11.35 -1.28 -15.60
C ASN A 65 11.58 -2.76 -15.16
N GLY A 66 12.22 -2.99 -14.02
CA GLY A 66 12.39 -4.33 -13.46
C GLY A 66 11.07 -4.99 -13.12
N VAL A 67 10.10 -4.23 -12.59
CA VAL A 67 8.72 -4.69 -12.34
C VAL A 67 8.04 -5.10 -13.64
N GLY A 68 8.11 -4.28 -14.69
CA GLY A 68 7.53 -4.58 -16.01
C GLY A 68 8.09 -5.86 -16.62
N LEU A 69 9.42 -6.03 -16.58
CA LEU A 69 10.08 -7.24 -17.06
C LEU A 69 9.64 -8.49 -16.29
N ALA A 70 9.45 -8.39 -14.96
CA ALA A 70 8.97 -9.49 -14.15
C ALA A 70 7.51 -9.84 -14.44
N ILE A 71 6.65 -8.85 -14.67
CA ILE A 71 5.25 -9.05 -15.06
C ILE A 71 5.19 -9.76 -16.41
N LYS A 72 5.92 -9.27 -17.41
CA LYS A 72 6.01 -9.91 -18.73
C LYS A 72 6.44 -11.37 -18.63
N ARG A 73 7.51 -11.62 -17.88
CA ARG A 73 8.00 -12.98 -17.64
C ARG A 73 6.95 -13.84 -16.94
N GLY A 74 6.24 -13.33 -15.93
CA GLY A 74 5.16 -14.05 -15.25
C GLY A 74 4.02 -14.42 -16.19
N ILE A 75 3.62 -13.52 -17.10
CA ILE A 75 2.61 -13.78 -18.12
C ILE A 75 3.08 -14.89 -19.06
N GLU A 76 4.31 -14.78 -19.59
CA GLU A 76 4.87 -15.74 -20.57
C GLU A 76 5.12 -17.14 -19.98
N GLU A 77 5.75 -17.22 -18.80
CA GLU A 77 6.19 -18.52 -18.24
C GLU A 77 5.10 -19.21 -17.40
N LEU A 78 4.18 -18.46 -16.78
CA LEU A 78 3.11 -19.05 -15.96
C LEU A 78 1.76 -19.13 -16.69
N GLY A 79 1.70 -18.65 -17.93
CA GLY A 79 0.48 -18.67 -18.75
C GLY A 79 -0.62 -17.74 -18.23
N LEU A 80 -0.26 -16.68 -17.51
CA LEU A 80 -1.21 -15.69 -16.99
C LEU A 80 -1.64 -14.72 -18.09
N LYS A 81 -2.83 -14.16 -17.93
CA LYS A 81 -3.28 -13.01 -18.71
C LYS A 81 -2.98 -11.72 -17.95
N ARG A 82 -2.83 -10.59 -18.67
CA ARG A 82 -2.61 -9.28 -18.05
C ARG A 82 -3.71 -8.92 -17.05
N GLU A 83 -4.96 -9.30 -17.35
CA GLU A 83 -6.12 -9.00 -16.52
C GLU A 83 -6.17 -9.80 -15.21
N GLU A 84 -5.35 -10.84 -15.07
CA GLU A 84 -5.21 -11.60 -13.84
C GLU A 84 -4.21 -10.95 -12.86
N LEU A 85 -3.50 -9.91 -13.32
CA LEU A 85 -2.58 -9.14 -12.50
C LEU A 85 -3.15 -7.74 -12.24
N PHE A 86 -3.15 -7.31 -10.99
CA PHE A 86 -3.47 -5.97 -10.56
C PHE A 86 -2.18 -5.19 -10.34
N VAL A 87 -1.94 -4.13 -11.09
CA VAL A 87 -0.70 -3.35 -11.04
C VAL A 87 -1.01 -1.94 -10.55
N THR A 88 -0.38 -1.55 -9.45
CA THR A 88 -0.43 -0.18 -8.91
C THR A 88 0.89 0.52 -9.18
N THR A 89 0.84 1.74 -9.72
CA THR A 89 1.96 2.67 -9.68
C THR A 89 1.51 4.04 -9.19
N LYS A 90 2.45 4.98 -8.95
CA LYS A 90 2.16 6.25 -8.29
C LYS A 90 2.93 7.39 -8.95
N LEU A 91 2.24 8.51 -9.18
CA LEU A 91 2.81 9.80 -9.53
C LEU A 91 3.62 10.33 -8.35
N TRP A 92 4.86 10.69 -8.55
CA TRP A 92 5.55 11.57 -7.61
C TRP A 92 5.16 13.04 -7.90
N PRO A 93 4.43 13.71 -7.00
CA PRO A 93 3.83 15.02 -7.31
C PRO A 93 4.83 16.17 -7.34
N GLY A 94 6.09 15.92 -6.96
CA GLY A 94 7.09 16.93 -6.64
C GLY A 94 7.02 17.35 -5.17
N ASN A 95 8.12 17.90 -4.66
CA ASN A 95 8.22 18.45 -3.31
C ASN A 95 9.19 19.63 -3.28
N GLU A 96 8.66 20.84 -3.16
CA GLU A 96 9.47 22.07 -3.18
C GLU A 96 10.46 22.14 -2.01
N ALA A 97 10.12 21.57 -0.84
CA ALA A 97 11.01 21.47 0.31
C ALA A 97 12.25 20.59 0.02
N TRP A 98 12.18 19.72 -0.99
CA TRP A 98 13.29 18.90 -1.47
C TRP A 98 13.92 19.44 -2.77
N GLY A 99 13.55 20.66 -3.16
CA GLY A 99 14.04 21.30 -4.41
C GLY A 99 13.47 20.68 -5.69
N GLN A 100 12.35 19.98 -5.60
CA GLN A 100 11.69 19.36 -6.74
C GLN A 100 10.49 20.21 -7.17
N SER A 101 10.42 20.51 -8.46
CA SER A 101 9.28 21.26 -9.00
C SER A 101 7.99 20.47 -8.89
N PRO A 102 6.88 21.14 -8.55
CA PRO A 102 5.55 20.54 -8.62
C PRO A 102 5.23 20.06 -10.02
N LYS A 103 4.53 18.94 -10.12
CA LYS A 103 3.97 18.50 -11.40
C LYS A 103 2.67 19.25 -11.68
N THR A 104 2.58 19.74 -12.91
CA THR A 104 1.37 20.34 -13.48
C THR A 104 0.46 19.25 -14.05
N TYR A 105 -0.70 19.65 -14.60
CA TYR A 105 -1.56 18.75 -15.36
C TYR A 105 -0.80 18.04 -16.49
N ASP A 106 -0.04 18.78 -17.32
CA ASP A 106 0.67 18.21 -18.48
C ASP A 106 1.78 17.25 -18.03
N THR A 107 2.62 17.67 -17.07
CA THR A 107 3.71 16.82 -16.58
C THR A 107 3.22 15.62 -15.75
N THR A 108 2.01 15.66 -15.23
CA THR A 108 1.34 14.49 -14.63
C THR A 108 1.00 13.45 -15.69
N ASN A 109 0.44 13.89 -16.83
CA ASN A 109 0.14 13.00 -17.96
C ASN A 109 1.42 12.43 -18.60
N GLU A 110 2.49 13.23 -18.71
CA GLU A 110 3.80 12.75 -19.16
C GLU A 110 4.34 11.67 -18.23
N SER A 111 4.28 11.88 -16.90
CA SER A 111 4.73 10.90 -15.91
C SER A 111 3.99 9.56 -15.99
N LEU A 112 2.68 9.59 -16.23
CA LEU A 112 1.93 8.33 -16.44
C LEU A 112 2.39 7.62 -17.72
N ASN A 113 2.56 8.32 -18.82
CA ASN A 113 3.06 7.73 -20.06
C ASN A 113 4.46 7.13 -19.88
N ASP A 114 5.35 7.82 -19.16
CA ASP A 114 6.68 7.33 -18.83
C ASP A 114 6.64 6.08 -17.93
N SER A 115 5.75 6.06 -16.92
CA SER A 115 5.52 4.88 -16.06
C SER A 115 5.02 3.68 -16.88
N LEU A 116 4.03 3.89 -17.76
CA LEU A 116 3.52 2.84 -18.65
C LEU A 116 4.64 2.31 -19.57
N SER A 117 5.47 3.20 -20.11
CA SER A 117 6.61 2.83 -20.94
C SER A 117 7.64 1.99 -20.16
N ARG A 118 8.02 2.40 -18.93
CA ARG A 118 8.95 1.63 -18.08
C ARG A 118 8.36 0.28 -17.67
N LEU A 119 7.08 0.24 -17.32
CA LEU A 119 6.36 -0.99 -16.99
C LEU A 119 6.11 -1.89 -18.22
N GLN A 120 6.24 -1.36 -19.43
CA GLN A 120 5.90 -2.03 -20.69
C GLN A 120 4.44 -2.52 -20.71
N LEU A 121 3.52 -1.69 -20.23
CA LEU A 121 2.09 -1.97 -20.11
C LEU A 121 1.28 -0.90 -20.85
N ASP A 122 0.15 -1.30 -21.42
CA ASP A 122 -0.80 -0.38 -22.05
C ASP A 122 -1.66 0.37 -21.01
N TYR A 123 -1.86 -0.23 -19.83
CA TYR A 123 -2.60 0.35 -18.72
C TYR A 123 -2.10 -0.17 -17.36
N VAL A 124 -2.39 0.59 -16.30
CA VAL A 124 -2.29 0.11 -14.91
C VAL A 124 -3.67 0.02 -14.26
N ASP A 125 -3.81 -0.84 -13.25
CA ASP A 125 -5.09 -1.07 -12.59
C ASP A 125 -5.42 0.03 -11.58
N LEU A 126 -4.41 0.59 -10.91
CA LEU A 126 -4.56 1.70 -9.97
C LEU A 126 -3.40 2.68 -10.13
N TYR A 127 -3.74 3.95 -10.32
CA TYR A 127 -2.76 5.04 -10.34
C TYR A 127 -3.04 6.02 -9.19
N LEU A 128 -2.01 6.27 -8.37
CA LEU A 128 -2.13 7.09 -7.17
C LEU A 128 -1.31 8.38 -7.27
N ILE A 129 -1.80 9.48 -6.70
CA ILE A 129 -0.92 10.59 -6.30
C ILE A 129 -0.21 10.14 -5.00
N HIS A 130 1.14 10.08 -5.00
CA HIS A 130 1.95 9.44 -3.97
C HIS A 130 1.92 10.14 -2.61
N ALA A 131 1.75 11.46 -2.61
CA ALA A 131 1.70 12.30 -1.42
C ALA A 131 0.93 13.59 -1.72
N PRO A 132 0.41 14.31 -0.69
CA PRO A 132 -0.38 15.53 -0.89
C PRO A 132 0.46 16.78 -1.25
N PHE A 133 1.72 16.61 -1.59
CA PHE A 133 2.59 17.70 -2.03
C PHE A 133 2.35 18.02 -3.52
N PRO A 134 2.51 19.23 -3.97
CA PRO A 134 2.35 20.53 -3.34
C PRO A 134 0.88 20.99 -3.34
N GLU A 135 0.48 21.81 -2.36
CA GLU A 135 -0.91 22.26 -2.16
C GLU A 135 -1.55 22.83 -3.43
N ASN A 136 -0.90 23.81 -4.04
CA ASN A 136 -1.46 24.56 -5.20
C ASN A 136 -1.61 23.74 -6.49
N HIS A 137 -1.10 22.51 -6.53
CA HIS A 137 -1.09 21.66 -7.73
C HIS A 137 -1.92 20.38 -7.56
N ARG A 138 -2.38 20.05 -6.35
CA ARG A 138 -3.15 18.80 -6.08
C ARG A 138 -4.35 18.63 -7.00
N ILE A 139 -5.12 19.70 -7.19
CA ILE A 139 -6.35 19.65 -7.99
C ILE A 139 -6.07 19.49 -9.49
N GLU A 140 -5.04 20.13 -10.04
CA GLU A 140 -4.70 19.93 -11.44
C GLU A 140 -4.10 18.53 -11.70
N GLN A 141 -3.29 18.03 -10.77
CA GLN A 141 -2.80 16.64 -10.81
C GLN A 141 -3.98 15.65 -10.75
N TRP A 142 -4.93 15.86 -9.84
CA TRP A 142 -6.10 15.01 -9.74
C TRP A 142 -6.95 15.03 -11.02
N ARG A 143 -7.13 16.18 -11.67
CA ARG A 143 -7.80 16.29 -12.98
C ARG A 143 -7.10 15.46 -14.05
N ALA A 144 -5.77 15.47 -14.08
CA ALA A 144 -5.01 14.64 -15.01
C ALA A 144 -5.23 13.13 -14.79
N LEU A 145 -5.38 12.69 -13.51
CA LEU A 145 -5.72 11.31 -13.22
C LEU A 145 -7.15 10.96 -13.70
N VAL A 146 -8.12 11.85 -13.49
CA VAL A 146 -9.50 11.66 -13.96
C VAL A 146 -9.53 11.50 -15.49
N ASP A 147 -8.84 12.36 -16.22
CA ASP A 147 -8.77 12.28 -17.69
C ASP A 147 -8.05 11.00 -18.16
N SER A 148 -7.05 10.54 -17.41
CA SER A 148 -6.34 9.28 -17.68
C SER A 148 -7.24 8.05 -17.51
N LEU A 149 -8.19 8.11 -16.56
CA LEU A 149 -9.23 7.10 -16.37
C LEU A 149 -10.19 7.05 -17.58
N GLU A 150 -10.63 8.22 -18.06
CA GLU A 150 -11.48 8.34 -19.25
C GLU A 150 -10.79 7.85 -20.52
N GLN A 151 -9.47 8.03 -20.61
CA GLN A 151 -8.62 7.54 -21.72
C GLN A 151 -8.35 6.03 -21.66
N GLY A 152 -8.72 5.35 -20.57
CA GLY A 152 -8.47 3.93 -20.38
C GLY A 152 -7.00 3.57 -20.08
N LYS A 153 -6.15 4.55 -19.80
CA LYS A 153 -4.75 4.32 -19.39
C LYS A 153 -4.63 3.79 -17.96
N VAL A 154 -5.64 4.06 -17.14
CA VAL A 154 -5.79 3.56 -15.79
C VAL A 154 -7.19 3.01 -15.61
N ARG A 155 -7.37 1.98 -14.76
CA ARG A 155 -8.70 1.41 -14.49
C ARG A 155 -9.34 2.01 -13.25
N SER A 156 -8.53 2.52 -12.33
CA SER A 156 -8.93 3.13 -11.08
C SER A 156 -7.92 4.21 -10.69
N ILE A 157 -8.37 5.24 -10.00
CA ILE A 157 -7.53 6.34 -9.53
C ILE A 157 -7.67 6.53 -8.02
N GLY A 158 -6.59 6.95 -7.39
CA GLY A 158 -6.59 7.15 -5.96
C GLY A 158 -5.47 8.07 -5.51
N VAL A 159 -5.31 8.14 -4.21
CA VAL A 159 -4.31 8.97 -3.55
C VAL A 159 -3.51 8.15 -2.56
N SER A 160 -2.41 8.69 -2.11
CA SER A 160 -1.63 8.13 -1.00
C SER A 160 -1.27 9.24 -0.02
N ASN A 161 -1.37 8.95 1.27
CA ASN A 161 -1.05 9.90 2.34
C ASN A 161 -1.96 11.16 2.41
N PHE A 162 -3.13 11.12 1.82
CA PHE A 162 -4.09 12.20 1.92
C PHE A 162 -4.86 12.12 3.24
N ASN A 163 -5.05 13.26 3.91
CA ASN A 163 -5.94 13.37 5.06
C ASN A 163 -7.35 13.79 4.65
N THR A 164 -8.21 14.02 5.62
CA THR A 164 -9.60 14.43 5.39
C THR A 164 -9.70 15.76 4.63
N SER A 165 -8.87 16.76 4.95
CA SER A 165 -8.93 18.07 4.29
C SER A 165 -8.53 18.00 2.82
N HIS A 166 -7.51 17.19 2.49
CA HIS A 166 -7.08 16.97 1.11
C HIS A 166 -8.17 16.29 0.26
N ILE A 167 -8.94 15.36 0.84
CA ILE A 167 -10.04 14.69 0.14
C ILE A 167 -11.25 15.63 0.01
N GLU A 168 -11.55 16.42 1.03
CA GLU A 168 -12.59 17.46 0.95
C GLU A 168 -12.24 18.54 -0.08
N GLU A 169 -10.96 18.86 -0.30
CA GLU A 169 -10.53 19.74 -1.39
C GLU A 169 -10.94 19.20 -2.77
N ILE A 170 -10.74 17.91 -3.04
CA ILE A 170 -11.19 17.24 -4.27
C ILE A 170 -12.71 17.36 -4.41
N LYS A 171 -13.44 17.04 -3.35
CA LYS A 171 -14.90 17.08 -3.31
C LYS A 171 -15.48 18.47 -3.54
N ASN A 172 -14.86 19.49 -2.89
CA ASN A 172 -15.28 20.90 -3.04
C ASN A 172 -15.02 21.46 -4.45
N ASN A 173 -14.13 20.84 -5.22
CA ASN A 173 -13.92 21.13 -6.63
C ASN A 173 -14.86 20.35 -7.57
N ASN A 174 -15.87 19.64 -7.03
CA ASN A 174 -16.83 18.81 -7.77
C ASN A 174 -16.16 17.74 -8.67
N LEU A 175 -15.03 17.20 -8.22
CA LEU A 175 -14.32 16.13 -8.89
C LEU A 175 -14.69 14.76 -8.28
N PRO A 176 -14.57 13.66 -9.04
CA PRO A 176 -14.75 12.33 -8.50
C PRO A 176 -13.83 12.09 -7.29
N LEU A 177 -14.37 11.42 -6.27
CA LEU A 177 -13.55 11.01 -5.12
C LEU A 177 -12.59 9.88 -5.51
N PRO A 178 -11.44 9.75 -4.83
CA PRO A 178 -10.53 8.64 -5.05
C PRO A 178 -11.18 7.29 -4.68
N ASP A 179 -10.89 6.23 -5.44
CA ASP A 179 -11.31 4.87 -5.11
C ASP A 179 -10.53 4.32 -3.90
N ALA A 180 -9.29 4.76 -3.73
CA ALA A 180 -8.42 4.33 -2.62
C ALA A 180 -7.58 5.46 -2.04
N ASN A 181 -7.21 5.31 -0.77
CA ASN A 181 -6.15 6.07 -0.13
C ASN A 181 -5.13 5.09 0.48
N GLN A 182 -3.92 5.04 -0.08
CA GLN A 182 -2.86 4.19 0.43
C GLN A 182 -2.11 4.93 1.55
N ILE A 183 -2.20 4.43 2.78
CA ILE A 183 -1.68 5.10 3.98
C ILE A 183 -0.89 4.14 4.86
N GLU A 184 -0.05 4.68 5.74
CA GLU A 184 0.58 3.90 6.79
C GLU A 184 -0.48 3.32 7.72
N LEU A 185 -0.60 1.98 7.72
CA LEU A 185 -1.52 1.25 8.60
C LEU A 185 -0.89 -0.05 9.11
N HIS A 186 -0.75 -0.12 10.42
CA HIS A 186 -0.27 -1.28 11.17
C HIS A 186 -0.66 -1.11 12.64
N PRO A 187 -0.47 -2.12 13.52
CA PRO A 187 -0.91 -2.05 14.91
C PRO A 187 -0.49 -0.80 15.69
N TRP A 188 0.64 -0.16 15.35
CA TRP A 188 1.14 1.03 16.03
C TRP A 188 0.73 2.36 15.36
N SER A 189 0.13 2.31 14.17
CA SER A 189 -0.45 3.47 13.46
C SER A 189 -1.77 3.04 12.83
N GLN A 190 -2.87 3.20 13.56
CA GLN A 190 -4.18 2.68 13.16
C GLN A 190 -5.09 3.73 12.52
N LYS A 191 -4.79 5.01 12.70
CA LYS A 191 -5.48 6.17 12.10
C LYS A 191 -7.02 6.07 12.13
N PRO A 192 -7.64 5.82 13.31
CA PRO A 192 -9.05 5.44 13.37
C PRO A 192 -9.99 6.50 12.79
N SER A 193 -9.70 7.77 12.99
CA SER A 193 -10.52 8.88 12.47
C SER A 193 -10.46 8.95 10.94
N LEU A 194 -9.26 8.85 10.35
CA LEU A 194 -9.08 8.87 8.90
C LEU A 194 -9.70 7.63 8.26
N VAL A 195 -9.45 6.44 8.81
CA VAL A 195 -10.05 5.19 8.31
C VAL A 195 -11.58 5.26 8.35
N SER A 196 -12.16 5.79 9.43
CA SER A 196 -13.62 5.98 9.52
C SER A 196 -14.14 6.91 8.43
N TYR A 197 -13.47 8.04 8.21
CA TYR A 197 -13.83 9.00 7.15
C TYR A 197 -13.74 8.36 5.75
N LEU A 198 -12.65 7.65 5.45
CA LEU A 198 -12.47 6.97 4.17
C LEU A 198 -13.59 5.97 3.92
N THR A 199 -13.88 5.11 4.91
CA THR A 199 -14.94 4.10 4.81
C THR A 199 -16.32 4.71 4.59
N GLN A 200 -16.65 5.81 5.28
CA GLN A 200 -17.92 6.52 5.10
C GLN A 200 -18.08 7.11 3.70
N ASN A 201 -16.98 7.50 3.07
CA ASN A 201 -16.96 8.03 1.70
C ASN A 201 -16.71 6.94 0.63
N LYS A 202 -16.71 5.66 0.99
CA LYS A 202 -16.46 4.51 0.11
C LYS A 202 -15.05 4.53 -0.52
N ILE A 203 -14.08 5.13 0.14
CA ILE A 203 -12.67 5.15 -0.26
C ILE A 203 -11.96 4.00 0.46
N LEU A 204 -11.32 3.10 -0.29
CA LEU A 204 -10.65 1.93 0.29
C LEU A 204 -9.32 2.33 0.93
N PRO A 205 -9.12 2.11 2.26
CA PRO A 205 -7.80 2.23 2.86
C PRO A 205 -6.90 1.07 2.42
N ILE A 206 -5.73 1.37 1.86
CA ILE A 206 -4.69 0.37 1.52
C ILE A 206 -3.52 0.56 2.48
N ALA A 207 -3.06 -0.52 3.11
CA ALA A 207 -2.06 -0.48 4.15
C ALA A 207 -0.64 -0.65 3.61
N TYR A 208 0.19 0.41 3.65
CA TYR A 208 1.63 0.24 3.48
C TYR A 208 2.36 0.19 4.83
N SER A 209 3.63 -0.21 4.81
CA SER A 209 4.47 -0.38 6.02
C SER A 209 3.88 -1.33 7.07
N SER A 210 3.03 -2.29 6.67
CA SER A 210 2.34 -3.22 7.57
C SER A 210 3.29 -4.03 8.48
N LEU A 211 4.55 -4.23 8.07
CA LEU A 211 5.59 -4.93 8.82
C LEU A 211 6.50 -3.99 9.63
N LEU A 212 6.15 -2.71 9.71
CA LEU A 212 7.01 -1.72 10.37
C LEU A 212 7.34 -2.06 11.82
N PRO A 213 6.43 -2.62 12.66
CA PRO A 213 6.78 -3.04 14.01
C PRO A 213 7.96 -4.02 14.11
N LEU A 214 8.25 -4.77 13.03
CA LEU A 214 9.37 -5.72 12.96
C LEU A 214 10.55 -5.19 12.13
N SER A 215 10.46 -3.98 11.61
CA SER A 215 11.44 -3.46 10.65
C SER A 215 12.71 -2.96 11.33
N ASN A 216 13.86 -3.45 10.87
CA ASN A 216 15.17 -3.00 11.32
C ASN A 216 15.74 -1.87 10.45
N TRP A 217 15.14 -1.54 9.32
CA TRP A 217 15.65 -0.53 8.41
C TRP A 217 15.72 0.87 9.04
N ARG A 218 14.91 1.10 10.09
CA ARG A 218 14.94 2.31 10.91
C ARG A 218 16.20 2.46 11.78
N ASP A 219 17.03 1.44 11.84
CA ASP A 219 18.32 1.49 12.53
C ASP A 219 19.41 2.13 11.68
N VAL A 220 19.14 2.42 10.41
CA VAL A 220 20.05 3.10 9.51
C VAL A 220 20.05 4.59 9.82
N GLU A 221 21.24 5.19 9.90
CA GLU A 221 21.42 6.62 10.12
C GLU A 221 20.61 7.44 9.10
N GLY A 222 19.87 8.44 9.57
CA GLY A 222 19.01 9.28 8.73
C GLY A 222 17.63 8.70 8.40
N GLN A 223 17.32 7.47 8.82
CA GLN A 223 16.01 6.83 8.60
C GLN A 223 15.20 6.58 9.87
N ASN A 224 15.65 7.11 11.00
CA ASN A 224 14.97 6.94 12.28
C ASN A 224 13.67 7.75 12.32
N SER A 225 12.61 7.15 12.86
CA SER A 225 11.39 7.85 13.27
C SER A 225 11.45 8.26 14.73
N ALA A 226 10.52 9.12 15.16
CA ALA A 226 10.39 9.52 16.57
C ALA A 226 10.20 8.33 17.52
N LYS A 227 9.66 7.21 17.03
CA LYS A 227 9.33 6.00 17.81
C LYS A 227 10.30 4.83 17.61
N THR A 228 11.44 5.06 16.96
CA THR A 228 12.43 4.00 16.69
C THR A 228 12.91 3.31 17.98
N LYS A 229 13.06 4.04 19.08
CA LYS A 229 13.51 3.48 20.37
C LYS A 229 12.48 2.52 20.96
N GLU A 230 11.20 2.88 20.93
CA GLU A 230 10.09 2.06 21.42
C GLU A 230 9.98 0.78 20.58
N MET A 231 10.11 0.91 19.26
CA MET A 231 10.10 -0.23 18.33
C MET A 231 11.23 -1.23 18.64
N LYS A 232 12.45 -0.75 18.86
CA LYS A 232 13.62 -1.58 19.24
C LYS A 232 13.39 -2.26 20.59
N ALA A 233 12.87 -1.51 21.57
CA ALA A 233 12.60 -2.03 22.90
C ALA A 233 11.55 -3.15 22.85
N ASP A 234 10.47 -3.01 22.09
CA ASP A 234 9.45 -4.06 21.93
C ASP A 234 10.03 -5.29 21.21
N GLY A 235 10.74 -5.09 20.11
CA GLY A 235 11.37 -6.18 19.34
C GLY A 235 12.40 -7.00 20.14
N ALA A 236 13.03 -6.40 21.14
CA ALA A 236 13.98 -7.08 22.03
C ALA A 236 13.32 -7.92 23.14
N ARG A 237 12.03 -7.72 23.41
CA ARG A 237 11.31 -8.41 24.49
C ARG A 237 10.90 -9.82 24.07
N GLU A 238 11.11 -10.80 24.93
CA GLU A 238 10.59 -12.16 24.73
C GLU A 238 9.08 -12.26 24.93
N ASP A 239 8.51 -11.37 25.74
CA ASP A 239 7.08 -11.25 26.01
C ASP A 239 6.38 -10.22 25.11
N SER A 240 6.98 -9.85 23.97
CA SER A 240 6.31 -9.02 22.97
C SER A 240 4.97 -9.65 22.55
N PRO A 241 3.89 -8.87 22.52
CA PRO A 241 2.56 -9.40 22.14
C PRO A 241 2.57 -10.11 20.79
N PHE A 242 3.33 -9.62 19.81
CA PHE A 242 3.43 -10.26 18.49
C PHE A 242 4.14 -11.61 18.57
N LYS A 243 5.17 -11.77 19.40
CA LYS A 243 5.83 -13.07 19.64
C LYS A 243 4.90 -14.07 20.31
N ILE A 244 4.13 -13.62 21.30
CA ILE A 244 3.14 -14.46 21.99
C ILE A 244 2.07 -14.94 21.01
N MET A 245 1.52 -14.03 20.20
CA MET A 245 0.53 -14.36 19.17
C MET A 245 1.11 -15.28 18.09
N ALA A 246 2.31 -15.01 17.61
CA ALA A 246 3.00 -15.86 16.65
C ALA A 246 3.11 -17.32 17.13
N LYS A 247 3.50 -17.51 18.40
CA LYS A 247 3.54 -18.84 19.03
C LYS A 247 2.15 -19.46 19.19
N LYS A 248 1.14 -18.68 19.58
CA LYS A 248 -0.24 -19.14 19.77
C LYS A 248 -0.85 -19.68 18.47
N TYR A 249 -0.61 -19.00 17.35
CA TYR A 249 -1.20 -19.35 16.05
C TYR A 249 -0.29 -20.22 15.17
N ASP A 250 0.91 -20.58 15.66
CA ASP A 250 1.94 -21.29 14.88
C ASP A 250 2.26 -20.57 13.56
N LYS A 251 2.48 -19.25 13.65
CA LYS A 251 2.78 -18.35 12.54
C LYS A 251 3.94 -17.42 12.91
N SER A 252 4.52 -16.76 11.91
CA SER A 252 5.52 -15.71 12.15
C SER A 252 4.86 -14.41 12.64
N GLU A 253 5.61 -13.57 13.35
CA GLU A 253 5.15 -12.23 13.75
C GLU A 253 4.74 -11.39 12.53
N ALA A 254 5.43 -11.55 11.40
CA ALA A 254 5.06 -10.89 10.14
C ALA A 254 3.66 -11.31 9.66
N GLN A 255 3.34 -12.61 9.75
CA GLN A 255 2.01 -13.09 9.39
C GLN A 255 0.93 -12.57 10.34
N ILE A 256 1.22 -12.40 11.63
CA ILE A 256 0.27 -11.78 12.58
C ILE A 256 -0.04 -10.33 12.17
N LEU A 257 1.00 -9.53 11.87
CA LEU A 257 0.82 -8.14 11.46
C LEU A 257 0.02 -8.01 10.16
N LEU A 258 0.34 -8.82 9.16
CA LEU A 258 -0.37 -8.81 7.87
C LEU A 258 -1.80 -9.31 8.03
N ARG A 259 -2.01 -10.38 8.81
CA ARG A 259 -3.34 -10.94 9.05
C ARG A 259 -4.26 -9.95 9.77
N TRP A 260 -3.72 -9.18 10.72
CA TRP A 260 -4.46 -8.09 11.36
C TRP A 260 -5.01 -7.11 10.33
N GLY A 261 -4.17 -6.63 9.40
CA GLY A 261 -4.61 -5.72 8.34
C GLY A 261 -5.71 -6.33 7.46
N VAL A 262 -5.53 -7.58 7.03
CA VAL A 262 -6.52 -8.31 6.23
C VAL A 262 -7.85 -8.47 7.00
N GLN A 263 -7.82 -8.81 8.29
CA GLN A 263 -9.03 -8.94 9.12
C GLN A 263 -9.73 -7.59 9.38
N LYS A 264 -8.98 -6.48 9.33
CA LYS A 264 -9.55 -5.13 9.37
C LYS A 264 -10.14 -4.68 8.03
N GLY A 265 -10.00 -5.49 6.97
CA GLY A 265 -10.47 -5.17 5.63
C GLY A 265 -9.52 -4.30 4.82
N PHE A 266 -8.24 -4.23 5.20
CA PHE A 266 -7.23 -3.45 4.49
C PHE A 266 -6.39 -4.36 3.57
N PRO A 267 -6.32 -4.10 2.26
CA PRO A 267 -5.26 -4.67 1.44
C PRO A 267 -3.90 -4.31 2.02
N VAL A 268 -3.00 -5.29 2.12
CA VAL A 268 -1.66 -5.15 2.70
C VAL A 268 -0.58 -5.35 1.65
N LEU A 269 0.54 -4.63 1.76
CA LEU A 269 1.60 -4.57 0.76
C LEU A 269 2.96 -4.99 1.34
N PRO A 270 3.12 -6.25 1.79
CA PRO A 270 4.41 -6.71 2.29
C PRO A 270 5.49 -6.66 1.20
N LYS A 271 6.71 -6.29 1.59
CA LYS A 271 7.91 -6.30 0.77
C LYS A 271 8.94 -7.26 1.34
N SER A 272 9.57 -8.05 0.49
CA SER A 272 10.74 -8.85 0.84
C SER A 272 11.62 -9.11 -0.40
N THR A 273 12.92 -9.23 -0.17
CA THR A 273 13.89 -9.75 -1.16
C THR A 273 14.31 -11.20 -0.83
N ASN A 274 13.72 -11.79 0.19
CA ASN A 274 13.98 -13.17 0.59
C ASN A 274 12.83 -14.07 0.14
N ASP A 275 13.12 -15.10 -0.63
CA ASP A 275 12.16 -16.00 -1.27
C ASP A 275 11.21 -16.66 -0.27
N MET A 276 11.73 -17.17 0.86
CA MET A 276 10.90 -17.80 1.89
C MET A 276 9.92 -16.81 2.51
N ARG A 277 10.36 -15.55 2.77
CA ARG A 277 9.48 -14.51 3.32
C ARG A 277 8.43 -14.06 2.30
N ILE A 278 8.76 -14.05 1.00
CA ILE A 278 7.77 -13.78 -0.06
C ILE A 278 6.64 -14.80 0.02
N GLU A 279 6.98 -16.10 0.10
CA GLU A 279 6.00 -17.17 0.23
C GLU A 279 5.22 -17.11 1.56
N GLN A 280 5.89 -16.84 2.69
CA GLN A 280 5.24 -16.75 4.00
C GLN A 280 4.28 -15.56 4.09
N ASN A 281 4.63 -14.42 3.51
CA ASN A 281 3.82 -13.20 3.61
C ASN A 281 2.47 -13.29 2.87
N ILE A 282 2.30 -14.20 1.91
CA ILE A 282 1.01 -14.45 1.26
C ILE A 282 0.20 -15.55 1.97
N ASP A 283 0.83 -16.39 2.79
CA ASP A 283 0.16 -17.47 3.54
C ASP A 283 -0.53 -16.92 4.80
N LEU A 284 -1.63 -16.18 4.60
CA LEU A 284 -2.36 -15.48 5.64
C LEU A 284 -3.76 -16.06 5.91
N PHE A 285 -4.23 -16.98 5.08
CA PHE A 285 -5.65 -17.36 5.08
C PHE A 285 -5.94 -18.68 5.81
N GLY A 286 -4.91 -19.38 6.28
CA GLY A 286 -5.02 -20.63 7.02
C GLY A 286 -5.24 -20.46 8.53
N PHE A 287 -5.36 -19.23 9.05
CA PHE A 287 -5.59 -18.95 10.46
C PHE A 287 -6.37 -17.65 10.64
N GLU A 288 -6.89 -17.44 11.84
CA GLU A 288 -7.60 -16.22 12.23
C GLU A 288 -7.12 -15.75 13.60
N ILE A 289 -6.88 -14.44 13.73
CA ILE A 289 -6.62 -13.81 15.01
C ILE A 289 -7.95 -13.65 15.73
N ASP A 290 -8.08 -14.20 16.93
CA ASP A 290 -9.33 -14.14 17.70
C ASP A 290 -9.63 -12.72 18.22
N ASP A 291 -10.87 -12.52 18.68
CA ASP A 291 -11.36 -11.21 19.14
C ASP A 291 -10.58 -10.66 20.34
N VAL A 292 -10.02 -11.53 21.19
CA VAL A 292 -9.24 -11.12 22.36
C VAL A 292 -7.91 -10.50 21.90
N ASP A 293 -7.23 -11.17 20.98
CA ASP A 293 -5.96 -10.67 20.42
C ASP A 293 -6.20 -9.47 19.51
N MET A 294 -7.26 -9.47 18.70
CA MET A 294 -7.66 -8.28 17.90
C MET A 294 -7.93 -7.06 18.80
N THR A 295 -8.58 -7.28 19.96
CA THR A 295 -8.81 -6.23 20.96
C THR A 295 -7.50 -5.75 21.59
N THR A 296 -6.58 -6.69 21.86
CA THR A 296 -5.25 -6.37 22.39
C THR A 296 -4.46 -5.53 21.40
N ILE A 297 -4.41 -5.92 20.12
CA ILE A 297 -3.77 -5.16 19.06
C ILE A 297 -4.43 -3.78 18.90
N GLY A 298 -5.76 -3.70 19.02
CA GLY A 298 -6.50 -2.43 18.94
C GLY A 298 -6.08 -1.36 19.95
N LYS A 299 -5.42 -1.76 21.06
CA LYS A 299 -4.89 -0.85 22.09
C LYS A 299 -3.44 -0.45 21.87
N MET A 300 -2.78 -0.92 20.82
CA MET A 300 -1.36 -0.67 20.57
C MET A 300 -1.10 0.57 19.71
N ASP A 301 -2.13 1.34 19.35
CA ASP A 301 -1.98 2.54 18.55
C ASP A 301 -1.06 3.54 19.27
N MET A 302 0.01 3.94 18.60
CA MET A 302 1.01 4.89 19.10
C MET A 302 0.86 6.28 18.42
N GLY A 303 -0.19 6.43 17.62
CA GLY A 303 -0.46 7.62 16.80
C GLY A 303 0.30 7.61 15.48
N ASP A 304 0.42 8.78 14.85
CA ASP A 304 0.93 8.94 13.50
C ASP A 304 2.46 9.17 13.45
N GLY A 305 3.04 9.12 12.24
CA GLY A 305 4.41 9.51 11.98
C GLY A 305 5.47 8.46 12.35
N ILE A 306 5.15 7.18 12.24
CA ILE A 306 6.08 6.11 12.56
C ILE A 306 6.96 5.76 11.36
N ALA A 307 6.37 5.64 10.16
CA ALA A 307 7.08 5.20 8.96
C ALA A 307 7.97 6.28 8.36
N TRP A 308 7.60 7.54 8.46
CA TRP A 308 8.31 8.64 7.81
C TRP A 308 9.27 9.33 8.77
N GLY A 309 10.56 9.39 8.43
CA GLY A 309 11.57 10.06 9.25
C GLY A 309 11.40 11.59 9.33
N MET A 310 10.71 12.19 8.36
CA MET A 310 10.44 13.63 8.29
C MET A 310 9.03 14.03 8.79
N GLY A 311 8.31 13.12 9.43
CA GLY A 311 6.93 13.32 9.87
C GLY A 311 5.92 12.62 8.96
N ASP A 312 4.71 12.45 9.47
CA ASP A 312 3.62 11.80 8.73
C ASP A 312 3.12 12.73 7.60
N PRO A 313 3.15 12.31 6.34
CA PRO A 313 2.69 13.14 5.23
C PRO A 313 1.17 13.41 5.26
N THR A 314 0.39 12.65 6.06
CA THR A 314 -1.02 12.98 6.29
C THR A 314 -1.22 14.23 7.17
N ASN A 315 -0.15 14.76 7.78
CA ASN A 315 -0.17 15.98 8.59
C ASN A 315 0.32 17.22 7.82
N VAL A 316 0.56 17.10 6.53
CA VAL A 316 0.87 18.23 5.65
C VAL A 316 -0.44 19.00 5.36
N ASP A 317 -0.36 20.33 5.32
CA ASP A 317 -1.48 21.21 5.00
C ASP A 317 -1.78 21.25 3.50
#